data_ea1e747578dd9059607c7adf77391797
#
_entry.id   ea1e747578dd9059607c7adf77391797
#
_cell.length_a   1.000
_cell.length_b   1.000
_cell.length_c   1.000
_cell.angle_alpha   90.00
_cell.angle_beta   90.00
_cell.angle_gamma   90.00
#
_symmetry.space_group_name_H-M   'P 1'
#
loop_
_entity.id
_entity.type
_entity.pdbx_description
1 polymer ?
#
loop_
_entity_poly.entity_id
_entity_poly.type
_entity_poly.pdbx_seq_one_letter_code
_entity_poly.pdbx_strand_id
1 'polypeptide(L)'
;MERFALAAAVVLGFALTAALCSLFVPLRRGLERREQQQQPVQSEQPRPAPLRAPLWGGLCAAAGTVAAVGVGWLAACVGQPELLGSEGRLMTRLLTALAGSLAFGAVGLAEDLARMRSPAALGLRRDVRLLLEALAAAFVLLLLRAAGCLPRGLGVPGAGYVLLGSAVPFLWAVLMVALAECARIAERDEGTVCGAAFVAMLALMMAEAGLGVPGLAVLPAALAGALVALGLWAFPPAR
;
A
#
# COMPACT_ATOMS: atom_id res chain seq x y z
N MET A 1 -11.85 -23.70 5.42
CA MET A 1 -10.38 -23.48 5.27
C MET A 1 -10.08 -22.11 4.70
N GLU A 2 -10.73 -21.68 3.62
CA GLU A 2 -10.51 -20.35 2.98
C GLU A 2 -10.70 -19.18 3.93
N ARG A 3 -11.79 -19.18 4.70
CA ARG A 3 -12.06 -18.13 5.70
C ARG A 3 -10.98 -18.05 6.79
N PHE A 4 -10.36 -19.18 7.11
CA PHE A 4 -9.26 -19.23 8.07
C PHE A 4 -7.99 -18.58 7.47
N ALA A 5 -7.66 -18.85 6.22
CA ALA A 5 -6.49 -18.24 5.56
C ALA A 5 -6.65 -16.72 5.45
N LEU A 6 -7.84 -16.23 5.10
CA LEU A 6 -8.13 -14.78 5.04
C LEU A 6 -8.07 -14.14 6.43
N ALA A 7 -8.68 -14.77 7.44
CA ALA A 7 -8.62 -14.29 8.82
C ALA A 7 -7.18 -14.26 9.34
N ALA A 8 -6.40 -15.29 9.05
CA ALA A 8 -4.98 -15.36 9.41
C ALA A 8 -4.19 -14.23 8.73
N ALA A 9 -4.43 -13.95 7.44
CA ALA A 9 -3.78 -12.85 6.73
C ALA A 9 -4.10 -11.48 7.34
N VAL A 10 -5.36 -11.22 7.71
CA VAL A 10 -5.77 -9.97 8.39
C VAL A 10 -5.08 -9.84 9.74
N VAL A 11 -5.15 -10.87 10.58
CA VAL A 11 -4.59 -10.86 11.94
C VAL A 11 -3.08 -10.72 11.91
N LEU A 12 -2.40 -11.42 11.02
CA LEU A 12 -0.94 -11.32 10.86
C LEU A 12 -0.53 -9.96 10.29
N GLY A 13 -1.26 -9.44 9.29
CA GLY A 13 -1.03 -8.10 8.76
C GLY A 13 -1.13 -7.03 9.84
N PHE A 14 -2.15 -7.13 10.69
CA PHE A 14 -2.31 -6.25 11.85
C PHE A 14 -1.19 -6.44 12.87
N ALA A 15 -0.95 -7.67 13.34
CA ALA A 15 0.01 -7.94 14.41
C ALA A 15 1.44 -7.57 14.03
N LEU A 16 1.88 -7.93 12.81
CA LEU A 16 3.23 -7.63 12.34
C LEU A 16 3.42 -6.14 12.13
N THR A 17 2.45 -5.45 11.51
CA THR A 17 2.52 -4.00 11.33
C THR A 17 2.50 -3.27 12.67
N ALA A 18 1.62 -3.66 13.60
CA ALA A 18 1.56 -3.09 14.94
C ALA A 18 2.87 -3.30 15.72
N ALA A 19 3.47 -4.50 15.65
CA ALA A 19 4.75 -4.80 16.28
C ALA A 19 5.89 -3.96 15.68
N LEU A 20 5.95 -3.85 14.35
CA LEU A 20 6.96 -3.02 13.68
C LEU A 20 6.78 -1.53 14.02
N CYS A 21 5.55 -1.02 13.99
CA CYS A 21 5.28 0.36 14.36
C CYS A 21 5.62 0.64 15.83
N SER A 22 5.30 -0.27 16.74
CA SER A 22 5.63 -0.11 18.17
C SER A 22 7.13 -0.09 18.44
N LEU A 23 7.93 -0.74 17.61
CA LEU A 23 9.40 -0.76 17.73
C LEU A 23 10.04 0.47 17.06
N PHE A 24 9.64 0.78 15.83
CA PHE A 24 10.34 1.79 15.02
C PHE A 24 9.88 3.22 15.27
N VAL A 25 8.59 3.46 15.55
CA VAL A 25 8.05 4.81 15.77
C VAL A 25 8.67 5.49 17.01
N PRO A 26 8.72 4.85 18.21
CA PRO A 26 9.32 5.48 19.39
C PRO A 26 10.84 5.67 19.25
N LEU A 27 11.54 4.72 18.60
CA LEU A 27 12.97 4.81 18.36
C LEU A 27 13.31 6.07 17.57
N ARG A 28 12.55 6.34 16.50
CA ARG A 28 12.75 7.51 15.68
C ARG A 28 12.39 8.82 16.38
N ARG A 29 11.27 8.87 17.08
CA ARG A 29 10.91 10.05 17.89
C ARG A 29 11.98 10.39 18.91
N GLY A 30 12.66 9.37 19.44
CA GLY A 30 13.81 9.55 20.33
C GLY A 30 15.00 10.20 19.62
N LEU A 31 15.30 9.81 18.39
CA LEU A 31 16.37 10.40 17.58
C LEU A 31 16.06 11.85 17.20
N GLU A 32 14.85 12.14 16.73
CA GLU A 32 14.40 13.50 16.37
C GLU A 32 14.47 14.45 17.55
N ARG A 33 14.09 14.01 18.76
CA ARG A 33 14.24 14.81 19.98
C ARG A 33 15.70 15.12 20.31
N ARG A 34 16.61 14.18 20.11
CA ARG A 34 18.04 14.40 20.32
C ARG A 34 18.64 15.39 19.32
N GLU A 35 18.25 15.28 18.04
CA GLU A 35 18.66 16.22 17.00
C GLU A 35 18.15 17.65 17.27
N GLN A 36 16.90 17.79 17.74
CA GLN A 36 16.31 19.08 18.14
C GLN A 36 17.00 19.70 19.37
N GLN A 37 17.49 18.88 20.30
CA GLN A 37 18.22 19.36 21.48
C GLN A 37 19.65 19.81 21.15
N GLN A 38 20.24 19.30 20.09
CA GLN A 38 21.60 19.63 19.64
C GLN A 38 21.67 20.87 18.73
N GLN A 39 20.53 21.34 18.20
CA GLN A 39 20.50 22.56 17.40
C GLN A 39 20.54 23.80 18.33
N PRO A 40 21.52 24.71 18.14
CA PRO A 40 21.59 25.94 18.93
C PRO A 40 20.35 26.82 18.69
N VAL A 41 19.86 27.43 19.75
CA VAL A 41 18.62 28.24 19.86
C VAL A 41 18.60 29.52 18.96
N GLN A 42 19.53 29.69 18.05
CA GLN A 42 19.77 30.95 17.31
C GLN A 42 19.00 31.10 15.99
N SER A 43 18.14 30.21 15.60
CA SER A 43 17.30 30.43 14.40
C SER A 43 15.87 30.84 14.80
N GLU A 44 15.55 32.12 14.60
CA GLU A 44 14.17 32.69 14.68
C GLU A 44 13.22 32.12 13.61
N GLN A 45 13.61 31.04 12.93
CA GLN A 45 12.70 30.39 11.98
C GLN A 45 11.62 29.60 12.74
N PRO A 46 10.33 29.75 12.36
CA PRO A 46 9.25 28.98 12.95
C PRO A 46 9.59 27.49 12.80
N ARG A 47 9.70 26.79 13.93
CA ARG A 47 9.97 25.35 13.98
C ARG A 47 8.94 24.66 13.09
N PRO A 48 9.34 23.83 12.12
CA PRO A 48 8.38 23.04 11.36
C PRO A 48 7.51 22.26 12.34
N ALA A 49 6.20 22.33 12.13
CA ALA A 49 5.24 21.60 12.97
C ALA A 49 5.67 20.12 13.03
N PRO A 50 5.62 19.47 14.20
CA PRO A 50 6.00 18.07 14.30
C PRO A 50 5.22 17.26 13.26
N LEU A 51 5.92 16.50 12.44
CA LEU A 51 5.32 15.61 11.43
C LEU A 51 4.34 14.69 12.16
N ARG A 52 3.04 14.89 11.92
CA ARG A 52 1.96 14.20 12.63
C ARG A 52 1.85 12.73 12.25
N ALA A 53 2.25 12.37 11.03
CA ALA A 53 2.26 10.99 10.56
C ALA A 53 3.62 10.31 10.83
N PRO A 54 3.63 9.02 11.21
CA PRO A 54 4.88 8.29 11.40
C PRO A 54 5.57 8.09 10.06
N LEU A 55 6.70 8.76 9.85
CA LEU A 55 7.49 8.76 8.60
C LEU A 55 7.85 7.35 8.10
N TRP A 56 7.91 6.37 9.00
CA TRP A 56 8.22 4.96 8.71
C TRP A 56 7.01 4.04 8.77
N GLY A 57 5.82 4.60 9.01
CA GLY A 57 4.59 3.81 9.10
C GLY A 57 4.30 3.04 7.81
N GLY A 58 4.50 3.67 6.66
CA GLY A 58 4.35 3.03 5.36
C GLY A 58 5.31 1.85 5.15
N LEU A 59 6.58 1.98 5.59
CA LEU A 59 7.54 0.88 5.50
C LEU A 59 7.16 -0.29 6.41
N CYS A 60 6.71 0.01 7.64
CA CYS A 60 6.21 -1.01 8.57
C CYS A 60 4.98 -1.73 8.00
N ALA A 61 4.04 -0.98 7.41
CA ALA A 61 2.86 -1.54 6.77
C ALA A 61 3.23 -2.42 5.56
N ALA A 62 4.16 -1.97 4.71
CA ALA A 62 4.64 -2.75 3.57
C ALA A 62 5.31 -4.05 4.01
N ALA A 63 6.22 -4.00 4.97
CA ALA A 63 6.90 -5.19 5.51
C ALA A 63 5.91 -6.16 6.17
N GLY A 64 4.98 -5.64 6.99
CA GLY A 64 3.93 -6.44 7.62
C GLY A 64 3.01 -7.11 6.60
N THR A 65 2.64 -6.38 5.54
CA THR A 65 1.81 -6.91 4.44
C THR A 65 2.53 -8.02 3.68
N VAL A 66 3.78 -7.82 3.28
CA VAL A 66 4.56 -8.83 2.55
C VAL A 66 4.65 -10.13 3.35
N ALA A 67 4.98 -10.03 4.63
CA ALA A 67 5.07 -11.20 5.51
C ALA A 67 3.70 -11.87 5.69
N ALA A 68 2.63 -11.09 5.90
CA ALA A 68 1.28 -11.61 6.07
C ALA A 68 0.74 -12.28 4.79
N VAL A 69 1.04 -11.72 3.61
CA VAL A 69 0.70 -12.32 2.31
C VAL A 69 1.42 -13.67 2.15
N GLY A 70 2.72 -13.73 2.48
CA GLY A 70 3.48 -14.98 2.42
C GLY A 70 2.88 -16.08 3.29
N VAL A 71 2.59 -15.77 4.54
CA VAL A 71 1.99 -16.75 5.48
C VAL A 71 0.55 -17.08 5.10
N GLY A 72 -0.26 -16.07 4.71
CA GLY A 72 -1.64 -16.27 4.27
C GLY A 72 -1.74 -17.15 3.02
N TRP A 73 -0.82 -16.94 2.06
CA TRP A 73 -0.71 -17.80 0.88
C TRP A 73 -0.35 -19.23 1.24
N LEU A 74 0.66 -19.42 2.11
CA LEU A 74 1.04 -20.76 2.59
C LEU A 74 -0.13 -21.45 3.29
N ALA A 75 -0.88 -20.74 4.14
CA ALA A 75 -2.06 -21.26 4.80
C ALA A 75 -3.18 -21.65 3.80
N ALA A 76 -3.35 -20.84 2.73
CA ALA A 76 -4.30 -21.16 1.66
C ALA A 76 -3.89 -22.44 0.90
N CYS A 77 -2.59 -22.59 0.58
CA CYS A 77 -2.05 -23.78 -0.09
C CYS A 77 -2.18 -25.04 0.74
N VAL A 78 -1.98 -24.95 2.06
CA VAL A 78 -2.20 -26.10 2.98
C VAL A 78 -3.68 -26.47 3.04
N GLY A 79 -4.58 -25.48 2.99
CA GLY A 79 -6.03 -25.71 2.99
C GLY A 79 -6.59 -26.23 1.67
N GLN A 80 -5.94 -25.90 0.55
CA GLN A 80 -6.33 -26.26 -0.82
C GLN A 80 -5.08 -26.59 -1.64
N PRO A 81 -4.59 -27.86 -1.58
CA PRO A 81 -3.40 -28.25 -2.34
C PRO A 81 -3.55 -28.06 -3.85
N GLU A 82 -4.77 -28.03 -4.35
CA GLU A 82 -5.10 -27.77 -5.76
C GLU A 82 -4.63 -26.38 -6.24
N LEU A 83 -4.50 -25.41 -5.34
CA LEU A 83 -3.96 -24.08 -5.66
C LEU A 83 -2.48 -24.13 -6.09
N LEU A 84 -1.73 -25.14 -5.65
CA LEU A 84 -0.35 -25.39 -6.05
C LEU A 84 -0.25 -26.03 -7.45
N GLY A 85 -1.27 -26.81 -7.85
CA GLY A 85 -1.26 -27.61 -9.09
C GLY A 85 -1.99 -26.97 -10.25
N SER A 86 -3.03 -26.19 -9.98
CA SER A 86 -3.97 -25.82 -11.03
C SER A 86 -3.61 -24.55 -11.77
N GLU A 87 -2.85 -23.61 -11.19
CA GLU A 87 -2.60 -22.37 -11.95
C GLU A 87 -1.44 -21.53 -11.40
N GLY A 88 -0.28 -21.67 -11.97
CA GLY A 88 0.80 -20.67 -11.87
C GLY A 88 0.32 -19.24 -12.17
N ARG A 89 -0.85 -19.07 -12.78
CA ARG A 89 -1.51 -17.79 -13.03
C ARG A 89 -2.00 -17.09 -11.77
N LEU A 90 -2.54 -17.80 -10.76
CA LEU A 90 -2.98 -17.17 -9.50
C LEU A 90 -1.80 -16.61 -8.73
N MET A 91 -0.75 -17.41 -8.57
CA MET A 91 0.49 -16.97 -7.94
C MET A 91 1.11 -15.79 -8.69
N THR A 92 1.15 -15.86 -10.04
CA THR A 92 1.67 -14.78 -10.87
C THR A 92 0.86 -13.49 -10.70
N ARG A 93 -0.47 -13.57 -10.64
CA ARG A 93 -1.35 -12.40 -10.40
C ARG A 93 -1.12 -11.81 -9.00
N LEU A 94 -1.04 -12.65 -7.97
CA LEU A 94 -0.77 -12.22 -6.60
C LEU A 94 0.58 -11.51 -6.50
N LEU A 95 1.64 -12.11 -7.07
CA LEU A 95 2.97 -11.51 -7.08
C LEU A 95 3.01 -10.21 -7.88
N THR A 96 2.29 -10.13 -8.99
CA THR A 96 2.19 -8.90 -9.79
C THR A 96 1.48 -7.79 -9.01
N ALA A 97 0.38 -8.11 -8.33
CA ALA A 97 -0.33 -7.15 -7.48
C ALA A 97 0.52 -6.69 -6.29
N LEU A 98 1.23 -7.62 -5.64
CA LEU A 98 2.17 -7.31 -4.55
C LEU A 98 3.33 -6.44 -5.05
N ALA A 99 3.97 -6.79 -6.16
CA ALA A 99 5.05 -6.00 -6.75
C ALA A 99 4.57 -4.60 -7.17
N GLY A 100 3.35 -4.49 -7.71
CA GLY A 100 2.73 -3.21 -8.03
C GLY A 100 2.49 -2.34 -6.79
N SER A 101 1.94 -2.92 -5.72
CA SER A 101 1.74 -2.19 -4.45
C SER A 101 3.06 -1.72 -3.85
N LEU A 102 4.11 -2.54 -3.93
CA LEU A 102 5.45 -2.18 -3.47
C LEU A 102 6.09 -1.09 -4.34
N ALA A 103 5.85 -1.09 -5.65
CA ALA A 103 6.36 -0.05 -6.55
C ALA A 103 5.79 1.33 -6.20
N PHE A 104 4.47 1.45 -6.00
CA PHE A 104 3.86 2.68 -5.52
C PHE A 104 4.28 3.01 -4.09
N GLY A 105 4.42 2.02 -3.22
CA GLY A 105 4.96 2.18 -1.87
C GLY A 105 6.39 2.75 -1.88
N ALA A 106 7.22 2.32 -2.82
CA ALA A 106 8.59 2.85 -3.00
C ALA A 106 8.59 4.32 -3.43
N VAL A 107 7.61 4.77 -4.23
CA VAL A 107 7.46 6.19 -4.57
C VAL A 107 7.14 7.01 -3.32
N GLY A 108 6.20 6.53 -2.48
CA GLY A 108 5.90 7.16 -1.19
C GLY A 108 7.12 7.20 -0.25
N LEU A 109 7.87 6.10 -0.17
CA LEU A 109 9.11 6.06 0.61
C LEU A 109 10.17 7.05 0.09
N ALA A 110 10.30 7.19 -1.23
CA ALA A 110 11.21 8.16 -1.84
C ALA A 110 10.79 9.61 -1.49
N GLU A 111 9.49 9.90 -1.44
CA GLU A 111 8.99 11.20 -1.00
C GLU A 111 9.30 11.45 0.47
N ASP A 112 9.10 10.47 1.35
CA ASP A 112 9.43 10.56 2.77
C ASP A 112 10.94 10.77 3.00
N LEU A 113 11.78 10.04 2.27
CA LEU A 113 13.24 10.22 2.33
C LEU A 113 13.67 11.60 1.82
N ALA A 114 13.02 12.13 0.78
CA ALA A 114 13.28 13.47 0.28
C ALA A 114 12.89 14.54 1.30
N ARG A 115 11.75 14.39 1.98
CA ARG A 115 11.33 15.26 3.09
C ARG A 115 12.35 15.28 4.23
N MET A 116 12.93 14.13 4.56
CA MET A 116 13.93 14.02 5.61
C MET A 116 15.25 14.73 5.27
N ARG A 117 15.63 14.71 4.00
CA ARG A 117 16.90 15.34 3.54
C ARG A 117 16.77 16.84 3.27
N SER A 118 15.56 17.35 3.10
CA SER A 118 15.33 18.76 2.82
C SER A 118 15.12 19.56 4.10
N PRO A 119 15.93 20.62 4.36
CA PRO A 119 15.76 21.48 5.55
C PRO A 119 14.39 22.16 5.60
N ALA A 120 13.74 22.37 4.45
CA ALA A 120 12.43 23.00 4.32
C ALA A 120 11.25 22.01 4.36
N ALA A 121 11.51 20.69 4.55
CA ALA A 121 10.50 19.62 4.54
C ALA A 121 9.56 19.63 3.31
N LEU A 122 10.03 20.16 2.17
CA LEU A 122 9.21 20.35 0.96
C LEU A 122 8.90 19.05 0.21
N GLY A 123 9.60 17.95 0.52
CA GLY A 123 9.43 16.67 -0.17
C GLY A 123 9.92 16.69 -1.61
N LEU A 124 9.38 15.79 -2.43
CA LEU A 124 9.71 15.69 -3.85
C LEU A 124 9.00 16.78 -4.66
N ARG A 125 9.69 17.32 -5.71
CA ARG A 125 9.04 18.22 -6.67
C ARG A 125 7.89 17.47 -7.37
N ARG A 126 6.79 18.16 -7.60
CA ARG A 126 5.58 17.59 -8.23
C ARG A 126 5.89 16.83 -9.52
N ASP A 127 6.73 17.44 -10.38
CA ASP A 127 7.06 16.85 -11.68
C ASP A 127 7.82 15.52 -11.53
N VAL A 128 8.78 15.46 -10.61
CA VAL A 128 9.58 14.25 -10.34
C VAL A 128 8.69 13.15 -9.75
N ARG A 129 7.76 13.51 -8.89
CA ARG A 129 6.84 12.57 -8.28
C ARG A 129 5.88 11.99 -9.31
N LEU A 130 5.23 12.83 -10.14
CA LEU A 130 4.36 12.37 -11.23
C LEU A 130 5.11 11.46 -12.20
N LEU A 131 6.37 11.75 -12.47
CA LEU A 131 7.23 10.90 -13.29
C LEU A 131 7.44 9.53 -12.63
N LEU A 132 7.74 9.50 -11.33
CA LEU A 132 7.94 8.25 -10.58
C LEU A 132 6.64 7.43 -10.50
N GLU A 133 5.50 8.06 -10.28
CA GLU A 133 4.19 7.40 -10.29
C GLU A 133 3.85 6.83 -11.69
N ALA A 134 4.14 7.58 -12.75
CA ALA A 134 3.97 7.12 -14.12
C ALA A 134 4.90 5.92 -14.44
N LEU A 135 6.15 5.95 -13.96
CA LEU A 135 7.09 4.83 -14.09
C LEU A 135 6.60 3.61 -13.31
N ALA A 136 6.08 3.80 -12.08
CA ALA A 136 5.51 2.71 -11.31
C ALA A 136 4.27 2.12 -12.01
N ALA A 137 3.38 2.94 -12.57
CA ALA A 137 2.24 2.46 -13.35
C ALA A 137 2.68 1.70 -14.60
N ALA A 138 3.66 2.21 -15.35
CA ALA A 138 4.24 1.52 -16.50
C ALA A 138 4.86 0.17 -16.11
N PHE A 139 5.58 0.12 -14.99
CA PHE A 139 6.14 -1.11 -14.44
C PHE A 139 5.06 -2.15 -14.14
N VAL A 140 3.96 -1.76 -13.47
CA VAL A 140 2.82 -2.65 -13.19
C VAL A 140 2.21 -3.18 -14.49
N LEU A 141 2.01 -2.32 -15.49
CA LEU A 141 1.46 -2.74 -16.79
C LEU A 141 2.39 -3.68 -17.55
N LEU A 142 3.70 -3.48 -17.46
CA LEU A 142 4.69 -4.40 -18.02
C LEU A 142 4.65 -5.77 -17.33
N LEU A 143 4.54 -5.81 -16.01
CA LEU A 143 4.37 -7.05 -15.25
C LEU A 143 3.08 -7.78 -15.64
N LEU A 144 1.94 -7.07 -15.73
CA LEU A 144 0.66 -7.62 -16.15
C LEU A 144 0.74 -8.17 -17.58
N ARG A 145 1.45 -7.48 -18.48
CA ARG A 145 1.69 -7.94 -19.85
C ARG A 145 2.54 -9.22 -19.87
N ALA A 146 3.64 -9.24 -19.13
CA ALA A 146 4.52 -10.41 -19.00
C ALA A 146 3.78 -11.61 -18.40
N ALA A 147 2.91 -11.37 -17.43
CA ALA A 147 2.05 -12.37 -16.80
C ALA A 147 0.89 -12.85 -17.71
N GLY A 148 0.69 -12.25 -18.89
CA GLY A 148 -0.45 -12.55 -19.77
C GLY A 148 -1.81 -12.15 -19.18
N CYS A 149 -1.81 -11.29 -18.16
CA CYS A 149 -3.00 -10.87 -17.41
C CYS A 149 -3.43 -9.44 -17.74
N LEU A 150 -2.91 -8.85 -18.81
CA LEU A 150 -3.26 -7.48 -19.21
C LEU A 150 -4.75 -7.39 -19.56
N PRO A 151 -5.53 -6.52 -18.91
CA PRO A 151 -6.93 -6.36 -19.24
C PRO A 151 -7.12 -5.80 -20.65
N ARG A 152 -8.08 -6.34 -21.40
CA ARG A 152 -8.39 -5.95 -22.79
C ARG A 152 -9.61 -5.06 -22.90
N GLY A 153 -10.31 -4.85 -21.79
CA GLY A 153 -11.53 -4.05 -21.73
C GLY A 153 -11.86 -3.62 -20.30
N LEU A 154 -12.92 -2.86 -20.19
CA LEU A 154 -13.44 -2.36 -18.92
C LEU A 154 -14.87 -2.85 -18.74
N GLY A 155 -15.17 -3.45 -17.58
CA GLY A 155 -16.55 -3.74 -17.18
C GLY A 155 -17.20 -2.48 -16.61
N VAL A 156 -18.17 -1.94 -17.31
CA VAL A 156 -18.94 -0.77 -16.85
C VAL A 156 -20.28 -1.24 -16.31
N PRO A 157 -20.60 -0.98 -15.03
CA PRO A 157 -21.91 -1.31 -14.48
C PRO A 157 -23.02 -0.67 -15.32
N GLY A 158 -23.97 -1.48 -15.82
CA GLY A 158 -25.06 -1.02 -16.67
C GLY A 158 -24.79 -0.97 -18.17
N ALA A 159 -23.53 -0.85 -18.62
CA ALA A 159 -23.14 -0.83 -20.04
C ALA A 159 -22.46 -2.14 -20.50
N GLY A 160 -22.17 -3.05 -19.57
CA GLY A 160 -21.52 -4.32 -19.89
C GLY A 160 -19.99 -4.19 -20.07
N TYR A 161 -19.41 -5.14 -20.80
CA TYR A 161 -17.96 -5.19 -21.03
C TYR A 161 -17.59 -4.46 -22.33
N VAL A 162 -16.88 -3.35 -22.19
CA VAL A 162 -16.44 -2.51 -23.33
C VAL A 162 -14.99 -2.87 -23.68
N LEU A 163 -14.78 -3.32 -24.92
CA LEU A 163 -13.46 -3.60 -25.47
C LEU A 163 -12.84 -2.31 -26.00
N LEU A 164 -11.86 -1.75 -25.30
CA LEU A 164 -11.15 -0.56 -25.73
C LEU A 164 -9.82 -0.85 -26.44
N GLY A 165 -9.49 -2.12 -26.64
CA GLY A 165 -8.27 -2.54 -27.37
C GLY A 165 -6.97 -2.00 -26.76
N SER A 166 -6.13 -1.36 -27.58
CA SER A 166 -4.81 -0.84 -27.16
C SER A 166 -4.86 0.38 -26.23
N ALA A 167 -6.02 1.04 -26.11
CA ALA A 167 -6.18 2.20 -25.23
C ALA A 167 -6.31 1.81 -23.75
N VAL A 168 -6.68 0.56 -23.45
CA VAL A 168 -6.92 0.08 -22.08
C VAL A 168 -5.70 0.24 -21.16
N PRO A 169 -4.47 -0.15 -21.55
CA PRO A 169 -3.31 0.04 -20.69
C PRO A 169 -3.05 1.50 -20.34
N PHE A 170 -3.22 2.40 -21.29
CA PHE A 170 -3.06 3.83 -21.05
C PHE A 170 -4.10 4.37 -20.06
N LEU A 171 -5.36 3.96 -20.21
CA LEU A 171 -6.43 4.31 -19.27
C LEU A 171 -6.13 3.83 -17.85
N TRP A 172 -5.63 2.59 -17.71
CA TRP A 172 -5.24 2.05 -16.41
C TRP A 172 -4.04 2.80 -15.81
N ALA A 173 -3.04 3.18 -16.61
CA ALA A 173 -1.92 3.99 -16.12
C ALA A 173 -2.40 5.33 -15.56
N VAL A 174 -3.25 6.04 -16.33
CA VAL A 174 -3.81 7.32 -15.89
C VAL A 174 -4.64 7.15 -14.61
N LEU A 175 -5.45 6.08 -14.52
CA LEU A 175 -6.26 5.81 -13.35
C LEU A 175 -5.41 5.52 -12.11
N MET A 176 -4.33 4.74 -12.24
CA MET A 176 -3.41 4.44 -11.14
C MET A 176 -2.75 5.72 -10.59
N VAL A 177 -2.24 6.58 -11.49
CA VAL A 177 -1.63 7.86 -11.10
C VAL A 177 -2.68 8.80 -10.48
N ALA A 178 -3.87 8.88 -11.06
CA ALA A 178 -4.96 9.70 -10.52
C ALA A 178 -5.37 9.25 -9.11
N LEU A 179 -5.47 7.93 -8.87
CA LEU A 179 -5.77 7.38 -7.55
C LEU A 179 -4.67 7.69 -6.53
N ALA A 180 -3.39 7.58 -6.92
CA ALA A 180 -2.26 7.94 -6.06
C ALA A 180 -2.30 9.43 -5.66
N GLU A 181 -2.55 10.33 -6.62
CA GLU A 181 -2.68 11.77 -6.36
C GLU A 181 -3.94 12.09 -5.52
N CYS A 182 -5.08 11.42 -5.75
CA CYS A 182 -6.27 11.57 -4.93
C CYS A 182 -6.03 11.13 -3.47
N ALA A 183 -5.38 9.98 -3.28
CA ALA A 183 -5.02 9.49 -1.94
C ALA A 183 -4.15 10.51 -1.19
N ARG A 184 -3.18 11.11 -1.89
CA ARG A 184 -2.29 12.11 -1.32
C ARG A 184 -2.99 13.44 -0.98
N ILE A 185 -3.98 13.84 -1.76
CA ILE A 185 -4.80 15.02 -1.42
C ILE A 185 -5.63 14.74 -0.18
N ALA A 186 -6.20 13.53 -0.07
CA ALA A 186 -6.98 13.10 1.08
C ALA A 186 -6.12 12.88 2.36
N GLU A 187 -4.81 12.66 2.24
CA GLU A 187 -3.89 12.52 3.37
C GLU A 187 -3.73 13.80 4.21
N ARG A 188 -4.19 14.95 3.71
CA ARG A 188 -4.22 16.20 4.47
C ARG A 188 -5.07 16.10 5.72
N ASP A 189 -6.10 15.24 5.70
CA ASP A 189 -6.95 14.96 6.85
C ASP A 189 -6.44 13.70 7.54
N GLU A 190 -6.01 13.84 8.79
CA GLU A 190 -5.35 12.79 9.58
C GLU A 190 -6.18 11.50 9.62
N GLY A 191 -5.62 10.41 9.08
CA GLY A 191 -6.23 9.08 9.11
C GLY A 191 -7.29 8.79 8.05
N THR A 192 -7.76 9.79 7.28
CA THR A 192 -8.81 9.61 6.26
C THR A 192 -8.41 8.60 5.20
N VAL A 193 -7.16 8.65 4.73
CA VAL A 193 -6.64 7.71 3.72
C VAL A 193 -6.59 6.30 4.28
N CYS A 194 -6.14 6.10 5.52
CA CYS A 194 -6.11 4.78 6.14
C CYS A 194 -7.52 4.18 6.26
N GLY A 195 -8.51 4.99 6.64
CA GLY A 195 -9.90 4.56 6.74
C GLY A 195 -10.52 4.22 5.38
N ALA A 196 -10.36 5.10 4.39
CA ALA A 196 -10.88 4.86 3.04
C ALA A 196 -10.21 3.65 2.38
N ALA A 197 -8.89 3.53 2.49
CA ALA A 197 -8.14 2.38 1.98
C ALA A 197 -8.57 1.08 2.67
N PHE A 198 -8.80 1.09 3.99
CA PHE A 198 -9.30 -0.07 4.71
C PHE A 198 -10.64 -0.56 4.16
N VAL A 199 -11.61 0.35 3.98
CA VAL A 199 -12.92 0.00 3.41
C VAL A 199 -12.77 -0.54 1.99
N ALA A 200 -11.92 0.07 1.15
CA ALA A 200 -11.64 -0.40 -0.20
C ALA A 200 -11.03 -1.82 -0.21
N MET A 201 -10.07 -2.10 0.70
CA MET A 201 -9.45 -3.42 0.80
C MET A 201 -10.44 -4.48 1.29
N LEU A 202 -11.34 -4.15 2.21
CA LEU A 202 -12.42 -5.06 2.63
C LEU A 202 -13.36 -5.37 1.46
N ALA A 203 -13.76 -4.35 0.68
CA ALA A 203 -14.61 -4.54 -0.49
C ALA A 203 -13.95 -5.44 -1.54
N LEU A 204 -12.65 -5.23 -1.82
CA LEU A 204 -11.88 -6.08 -2.73
C LEU A 204 -11.77 -7.52 -2.22
N MET A 205 -11.45 -7.70 -0.93
CA MET A 205 -11.38 -9.03 -0.31
C MET A 205 -12.71 -9.78 -0.47
N MET A 206 -13.84 -9.11 -0.21
CA MET A 206 -15.16 -9.72 -0.36
C MET A 206 -15.50 -10.02 -1.81
N ALA A 207 -15.15 -9.13 -2.75
CA ALA A 207 -15.38 -9.32 -4.17
C ALA A 207 -14.59 -10.51 -4.72
N GLU A 208 -13.30 -10.63 -4.39
CA GLU A 208 -12.43 -11.73 -4.85
C GLU A 208 -12.84 -13.07 -4.24
N ALA A 209 -13.22 -13.08 -2.94
CA ALA A 209 -13.77 -14.27 -2.30
C ALA A 209 -15.11 -14.69 -2.94
N GLY A 210 -15.98 -13.73 -3.26
CA GLY A 210 -17.26 -13.98 -3.93
C GLY A 210 -17.12 -14.47 -5.37
N LEU A 211 -16.04 -14.09 -6.07
CA LEU A 211 -15.71 -14.58 -7.40
C LEU A 211 -15.05 -15.97 -7.40
N GLY A 212 -14.85 -16.59 -6.24
CA GLY A 212 -14.24 -17.92 -6.12
C GLY A 212 -12.72 -17.93 -6.33
N VAL A 213 -12.05 -16.80 -6.12
CA VAL A 213 -10.59 -16.64 -6.23
C VAL A 213 -9.96 -16.27 -4.87
N PRO A 214 -10.17 -17.07 -3.82
CA PRO A 214 -9.74 -16.72 -2.47
C PRO A 214 -8.23 -16.52 -2.31
N GLY A 215 -7.44 -17.12 -3.19
CA GLY A 215 -5.99 -16.92 -3.20
C GLY A 215 -5.57 -15.47 -3.50
N LEU A 216 -6.34 -14.73 -4.31
CA LEU A 216 -6.08 -13.30 -4.56
C LEU A 216 -6.55 -12.44 -3.38
N ALA A 217 -7.61 -12.83 -2.70
CA ALA A 217 -8.17 -12.11 -1.56
C ALA A 217 -7.20 -12.03 -0.35
N VAL A 218 -6.13 -12.83 -0.32
CA VAL A 218 -5.09 -12.80 0.73
C VAL A 218 -4.37 -11.45 0.76
N LEU A 219 -4.10 -10.82 -0.39
CA LEU A 219 -3.41 -9.53 -0.46
C LEU A 219 -4.25 -8.39 0.14
N PRO A 220 -5.50 -8.14 -0.31
CA PRO A 220 -6.32 -7.11 0.32
C PRO A 220 -6.65 -7.42 1.78
N ALA A 221 -6.76 -8.69 2.18
CA ALA A 221 -6.92 -9.08 3.57
C ALA A 221 -5.71 -8.66 4.44
N ALA A 222 -4.50 -8.98 4.00
CA ALA A 222 -3.26 -8.59 4.69
C ALA A 222 -3.11 -7.06 4.77
N LEU A 223 -3.41 -6.34 3.67
CA LEU A 223 -3.39 -4.88 3.63
C LEU A 223 -4.43 -4.26 4.57
N ALA A 224 -5.65 -4.81 4.62
CA ALA A 224 -6.67 -4.33 5.54
C ALA A 224 -6.20 -4.41 6.99
N GLY A 225 -5.60 -5.55 7.40
CA GLY A 225 -5.00 -5.69 8.73
C GLY A 225 -3.90 -4.67 9.00
N ALA A 226 -2.98 -4.49 8.06
CA ALA A 226 -1.88 -3.53 8.17
C ALA A 226 -2.38 -2.08 8.28
N LEU A 227 -3.42 -1.70 7.52
CA LEU A 227 -4.02 -0.36 7.55
C LEU A 227 -4.70 -0.06 8.89
N VAL A 228 -5.36 -1.05 9.51
CA VAL A 228 -5.92 -0.88 10.87
C VAL A 228 -4.80 -0.62 11.86
N ALA A 229 -3.72 -1.39 11.82
CA ALA A 229 -2.58 -1.18 12.69
C ALA A 229 -1.96 0.21 12.49
N LEU A 230 -1.75 0.63 11.25
CA LEU A 230 -1.22 1.95 10.91
C LEU A 230 -2.17 3.07 11.37
N GLY A 231 -3.48 2.88 11.20
CA GLY A 231 -4.51 3.82 11.63
C GLY A 231 -4.44 4.13 13.13
N LEU A 232 -4.15 3.13 13.98
CA LEU A 232 -3.99 3.34 15.43
C LEU A 232 -2.87 4.34 15.79
N TRP A 233 -1.88 4.51 14.89
CA TRP A 233 -0.78 5.46 15.06
C TRP A 233 -1.03 6.79 14.33
N ALA A 234 -1.90 6.80 13.33
CA ALA A 234 -2.22 7.96 12.51
C ALA A 234 -3.38 8.80 13.06
N PHE A 235 -4.32 8.18 13.83
CA PHE A 235 -5.46 8.91 14.40
C PHE A 235 -5.06 9.74 15.62
N PRO A 236 -5.61 10.97 15.78
CA PRO A 236 -5.40 11.78 16.97
C PRO A 236 -6.11 11.16 18.21
N PRO A 237 -5.55 11.31 19.43
CA PRO A 237 -4.24 11.88 19.74
C PRO A 237 -3.12 10.93 19.34
N ALA A 238 -2.34 11.31 18.34
CA ALA A 238 -1.21 10.51 17.86
C ALA A 238 -0.28 10.16 19.04
N ARG A 239 -0.22 8.87 19.37
CA ARG A 239 0.58 8.32 20.47
C ARG A 239 2.03 8.15 20.11
#